data_6ae3ddcbd614c1f52f440dc218d5a5a4
#
_entry.id   6ae3ddcbd614c1f52f440dc218d5a5a4
#
_cell.length_a   1.000
_cell.length_b   1.000
_cell.length_c   1.000
_cell.angle_alpha   90.00
_cell.angle_beta   90.00
_cell.angle_gamma   90.00
#
_symmetry.space_group_name_H-M   'P 1'
#
loop_
_entity.id
_entity.type
_entity.pdbx_description
1 polymer ?
#
loop_
_entity_poly.entity_id
_entity_poly.type
_entity_poly.pdbx_seq_one_letter_code
_entity_poly.pdbx_strand_id
1 'polypeptide(L)'
;VPNAKLWDTEHPNLYTCKAIFGEDEVTETFGIRELIWNPQVGMTINGERVILRGACFHHDNGVLGACTYPETEERKMRILKENGYNAVRSAHYPCSKALLDACDRVGMLMMDEYVDVWYIHKTKYDYAGQLADWWKQDLKDMVDKDYNHPSVIMYSTGNEVAETAQKKGIALTGDMTNYLHSLDSTRPVTCGINIFFNFLSSIGLGVYSDDKAEKSAGNAEKNAAQAAGKNEKKVVKSGEKTVNKATENGKKGLGSTKPEKKKKPVGSEFYNTLACLVGDYFMKCG
;
A
#
# COMPACT_ATOMS: atom_id res chain seq x y z
N VAL A 1 -6.50 21.32 25.48
CA VAL A 1 -7.59 20.53 26.09
C VAL A 1 -7.16 20.17 27.50
N PRO A 2 -7.74 20.80 28.55
CA PRO A 2 -7.43 20.44 29.93
C PRO A 2 -7.84 18.99 30.19
N ASN A 3 -6.96 18.23 30.90
CA ASN A 3 -7.20 16.81 31.23
C ASN A 3 -7.52 15.96 30.01
N ALA A 4 -6.81 16.17 28.90
CA ALA A 4 -7.02 15.44 27.67
C ALA A 4 -6.85 13.92 27.86
N LYS A 5 -7.77 13.15 27.30
CA LYS A 5 -7.60 11.71 27.15
C LYS A 5 -6.68 11.49 25.94
N LEU A 6 -5.55 10.85 26.17
CA LEU A 6 -4.57 10.61 25.12
C LEU A 6 -5.04 9.50 24.18
N TRP A 7 -4.58 9.59 22.93
CA TRP A 7 -4.79 8.56 21.92
C TRP A 7 -3.65 7.53 22.00
N ASP A 8 -3.99 6.27 22.02
CA ASP A 8 -3.07 5.15 21.83
C ASP A 8 -3.79 3.99 21.12
N THR A 9 -3.09 2.87 20.93
CA THR A 9 -3.65 1.71 20.22
C THR A 9 -4.78 1.02 20.97
N GLU A 10 -4.85 1.12 22.28
CA GLU A 10 -5.89 0.51 23.13
C GLU A 10 -7.00 1.50 23.49
N HIS A 11 -6.66 2.79 23.54
CA HIS A 11 -7.57 3.89 23.86
C HIS A 11 -7.53 4.94 22.75
N PRO A 12 -8.14 4.69 21.59
CA PRO A 12 -8.08 5.59 20.45
C PRO A 12 -9.00 6.81 20.63
N ASN A 13 -8.71 7.64 21.64
CA ASN A 13 -9.48 8.84 21.96
C ASN A 13 -9.26 9.93 20.93
N LEU A 14 -10.34 10.38 20.30
CA LEU A 14 -10.31 11.42 19.27
C LEU A 14 -11.08 12.65 19.74
N TYR A 15 -10.66 13.81 19.25
CA TYR A 15 -11.27 15.11 19.44
C TYR A 15 -11.68 15.71 18.11
N THR A 16 -12.67 16.57 18.15
CA THR A 16 -13.12 17.33 16.98
C THR A 16 -12.84 18.81 17.20
N CYS A 17 -12.14 19.42 16.23
CA CYS A 17 -11.95 20.87 16.16
C CYS A 17 -12.87 21.41 15.09
N LYS A 18 -13.67 22.41 15.45
CA LYS A 18 -14.55 23.15 14.54
C LYS A 18 -14.05 24.58 14.45
N ALA A 19 -13.68 25.00 13.25
CA ALA A 19 -13.30 26.38 12.94
C ALA A 19 -14.41 27.05 12.12
N ILE A 20 -14.80 28.26 12.53
CA ILE A 20 -15.86 29.03 11.88
C ILE A 20 -15.29 30.40 11.52
N PHE A 21 -15.43 30.80 10.25
CA PHE A 21 -15.07 32.13 9.77
C PHE A 21 -16.19 32.70 8.87
N GLY A 22 -16.96 33.57 9.41
CA GLY A 22 -18.17 34.07 8.75
C GLY A 22 -19.21 32.97 8.54
N GLU A 23 -19.51 32.64 7.30
CA GLU A 23 -20.42 31.55 6.92
C GLU A 23 -19.66 30.25 6.65
N ASP A 24 -18.33 30.28 6.55
CA ASP A 24 -17.49 29.07 6.32
C ASP A 24 -17.26 28.31 7.61
N GLU A 25 -17.35 26.99 7.51
CA GLU A 25 -17.15 26.06 8.61
C GLU A 25 -16.27 24.89 8.16
N VAL A 26 -15.21 24.61 8.92
CA VAL A 26 -14.36 23.44 8.74
C VAL A 26 -14.33 22.64 10.04
N THR A 27 -14.45 21.34 9.91
CA THR A 27 -14.39 20.39 11.04
C THR A 27 -13.29 19.38 10.79
N GLU A 28 -12.34 19.28 11.74
CA GLU A 28 -11.24 18.31 11.70
C GLU A 28 -11.23 17.42 12.95
N THR A 29 -10.87 16.17 12.74
CA THR A 29 -10.70 15.19 13.83
C THR A 29 -9.22 15.00 14.08
N PHE A 30 -8.81 14.93 15.36
CA PHE A 30 -7.43 14.72 15.74
C PHE A 30 -7.33 13.93 17.03
N GLY A 31 -6.16 13.33 17.29
CA GLY A 31 -5.84 12.69 18.58
C GLY A 31 -4.67 13.39 19.26
N ILE A 32 -4.65 13.38 20.58
CA ILE A 32 -3.55 13.94 21.38
C ILE A 32 -2.70 12.77 21.86
N ARG A 33 -1.43 12.73 21.47
CA ARG A 33 -0.46 11.73 21.89
C ARG A 33 0.94 12.30 22.01
N GLU A 34 1.79 11.65 22.77
CA GLU A 34 3.23 11.82 22.74
C GLU A 34 3.85 10.62 22.02
N LEU A 35 4.66 10.86 20.98
CA LEU A 35 5.37 9.85 20.23
C LEU A 35 6.87 10.10 20.35
N ILE A 36 7.61 9.13 20.91
CA ILE A 36 9.07 9.26 21.08
C ILE A 36 9.75 8.04 20.42
N TRP A 37 10.77 8.32 19.62
CA TRP A 37 11.68 7.33 19.06
C TRP A 37 13.02 7.42 19.76
N ASN A 38 13.45 6.34 20.38
CA ASN A 38 14.68 6.29 21.16
C ASN A 38 15.50 5.03 20.76
N PRO A 39 16.80 5.18 20.42
CA PRO A 39 17.63 4.05 19.98
C PRO A 39 17.80 2.95 21.05
N GLN A 40 17.70 3.28 22.32
CA GLN A 40 17.89 2.35 23.44
C GLN A 40 16.58 1.66 23.87
N VAL A 41 15.46 2.39 23.83
CA VAL A 41 14.16 1.92 24.32
C VAL A 41 13.25 1.48 23.17
N GLY A 42 13.44 2.03 21.98
CA GLY A 42 12.53 1.89 20.85
C GLY A 42 11.48 2.98 20.81
N MET A 43 10.34 2.69 20.19
CA MET A 43 9.20 3.60 20.11
C MET A 43 8.38 3.56 21.40
N THR A 44 7.99 4.74 21.88
CA THR A 44 6.99 4.87 22.95
C THR A 44 5.82 5.75 22.51
N ILE A 45 4.63 5.42 22.96
CA ILE A 45 3.42 6.24 22.83
C ILE A 45 2.95 6.54 24.24
N ASN A 46 2.83 7.82 24.58
CA ASN A 46 2.41 8.29 25.92
C ASN A 46 3.26 7.70 27.06
N GLY A 47 4.57 7.53 26.82
CA GLY A 47 5.52 6.94 27.76
C GLY A 47 5.56 5.40 27.78
N GLU A 48 4.60 4.72 27.18
CA GLU A 48 4.55 3.26 27.13
C GLU A 48 5.25 2.72 25.87
N ARG A 49 6.10 1.70 26.04
CA ARG A 49 6.81 1.07 24.94
C ARG A 49 5.85 0.30 24.04
N VAL A 50 5.93 0.54 22.72
CA VAL A 50 5.12 -0.14 21.72
C VAL A 50 6.01 -0.98 20.80
N ILE A 51 5.68 -2.27 20.69
CA ILE A 51 6.28 -3.18 19.70
C ILE A 51 5.32 -3.26 18.51
N LEU A 52 5.82 -2.91 17.33
CA LEU A 52 5.02 -2.96 16.12
C LEU A 52 4.81 -4.41 15.68
N ARG A 53 3.56 -4.81 15.57
CA ARG A 53 3.11 -6.07 14.98
C ARG A 53 2.29 -5.71 13.76
N GLY A 54 2.96 -5.59 12.62
CA GLY A 54 2.39 -5.02 11.41
C GLY A 54 2.59 -5.86 10.16
N ALA A 55 1.92 -5.44 9.09
CA ALA A 55 2.05 -5.98 7.76
C ALA A 55 1.90 -4.89 6.71
N CYS A 56 2.41 -5.17 5.49
CA CYS A 56 2.11 -4.36 4.32
C CYS A 56 0.63 -4.48 3.98
N PHE A 57 0.02 -3.36 3.66
CA PHE A 57 -1.40 -3.25 3.40
C PHE A 57 -1.62 -2.61 2.04
N HIS A 58 -2.02 -3.42 1.07
CA HIS A 58 -2.25 -2.97 -0.30
C HIS A 58 -3.64 -2.38 -0.49
N HIS A 59 -3.78 -1.47 -1.46
CA HIS A 59 -5.05 -0.88 -1.87
C HIS A 59 -5.91 -1.91 -2.62
N ASP A 60 -6.47 -2.85 -1.88
CA ASP A 60 -7.29 -3.94 -2.41
C ASP A 60 -8.54 -4.14 -1.56
N ASN A 61 -9.68 -3.96 -2.17
CA ASN A 61 -11.01 -4.19 -1.61
C ASN A 61 -11.78 -5.30 -2.34
N GLY A 62 -11.05 -6.30 -2.85
CA GLY A 62 -11.61 -7.46 -3.53
C GLY A 62 -12.37 -7.06 -4.79
N VAL A 63 -13.68 -7.29 -4.82
CA VAL A 63 -14.51 -6.96 -6.01
C VAL A 63 -14.60 -5.45 -6.30
N LEU A 64 -14.25 -4.61 -5.34
CA LEU A 64 -14.24 -3.15 -5.50
C LEU A 64 -12.90 -2.62 -6.04
N GLY A 65 -11.90 -3.51 -6.23
CA GLY A 65 -10.57 -3.12 -6.66
C GLY A 65 -9.90 -2.18 -5.67
N ALA A 66 -9.31 -1.09 -6.15
CA ALA A 66 -8.64 -0.09 -5.33
C ALA A 66 -9.58 1.01 -4.78
N CYS A 67 -10.89 0.91 -5.00
CA CYS A 67 -11.84 1.88 -4.44
C CYS A 67 -11.85 1.77 -2.91
N THR A 68 -11.77 2.93 -2.23
CA THR A 68 -11.74 3.03 -0.78
C THR A 68 -13.02 3.67 -0.26
N TYR A 69 -13.73 2.94 0.59
CA TYR A 69 -14.93 3.42 1.29
C TYR A 69 -14.71 3.31 2.81
N PRO A 70 -15.21 4.25 3.62
CA PRO A 70 -14.98 4.24 5.07
C PRO A 70 -15.29 2.92 5.74
N GLU A 71 -16.39 2.27 5.36
CA GLU A 71 -16.84 1.00 5.95
C GLU A 71 -15.92 -0.18 5.56
N THR A 72 -15.40 -0.19 4.32
CA THR A 72 -14.49 -1.24 3.88
C THR A 72 -13.14 -1.13 4.55
N GLU A 73 -12.62 0.09 4.69
CA GLU A 73 -11.34 0.34 5.37
C GLU A 73 -11.45 0.03 6.86
N GLU A 74 -12.51 0.49 7.53
CA GLU A 74 -12.73 0.20 8.95
C GLU A 74 -12.89 -1.30 9.21
N ARG A 75 -13.64 -2.02 8.37
CA ARG A 75 -13.77 -3.48 8.47
C ARG A 75 -12.40 -4.18 8.41
N LYS A 76 -11.51 -3.78 7.50
CA LYS A 76 -10.19 -4.38 7.36
C LYS A 76 -9.33 -4.10 8.61
N MET A 77 -9.33 -2.87 9.11
CA MET A 77 -8.58 -2.50 10.32
C MET A 77 -9.08 -3.25 11.56
N ARG A 78 -10.39 -3.43 11.71
CA ARG A 78 -10.96 -4.24 12.81
C ARG A 78 -10.51 -5.70 12.73
N ILE A 79 -10.56 -6.31 11.55
CA ILE A 79 -10.10 -7.70 11.35
C ILE A 79 -8.62 -7.85 11.72
N LEU A 80 -7.76 -6.92 11.29
CA LEU A 80 -6.35 -6.95 11.65
C LEU A 80 -6.16 -6.80 13.17
N LYS A 81 -6.83 -5.84 13.80
CA LYS A 81 -6.77 -5.62 15.24
C LYS A 81 -7.21 -6.85 16.03
N GLU A 82 -8.32 -7.48 15.67
CA GLU A 82 -8.85 -8.71 16.28
C GLU A 82 -7.86 -9.89 16.15
N ASN A 83 -6.99 -9.88 15.12
CA ASN A 83 -5.95 -10.87 14.92
C ASN A 83 -4.59 -10.48 15.52
N GLY A 84 -4.54 -9.46 16.38
CA GLY A 84 -3.36 -9.08 17.14
C GLY A 84 -2.39 -8.13 16.43
N TYR A 85 -2.75 -7.61 15.26
CA TYR A 85 -1.99 -6.55 14.60
C TYR A 85 -2.25 -5.21 15.29
N ASN A 86 -1.23 -4.37 15.35
CA ASN A 86 -1.35 -3.00 15.85
C ASN A 86 -0.77 -1.96 14.88
N ALA A 87 -0.23 -2.39 13.74
CA ALA A 87 0.37 -1.52 12.75
C ALA A 87 0.14 -2.01 11.32
N VAL A 88 0.08 -1.07 10.38
CA VAL A 88 0.07 -1.33 8.94
C VAL A 88 1.01 -0.36 8.24
N ARG A 89 1.57 -0.80 7.10
CA ARG A 89 2.31 0.04 6.16
C ARG A 89 1.50 0.14 4.88
N SER A 90 1.20 1.35 4.42
CA SER A 90 0.56 1.54 3.12
C SER A 90 1.50 1.06 2.01
N ALA A 91 1.11 0.06 1.26
CA ALA A 91 1.96 -0.55 0.25
C ALA A 91 1.37 -0.30 -1.14
N HIS A 92 2.05 0.41 -2.03
CA HIS A 92 3.28 1.17 -1.85
C HIS A 92 3.05 2.61 -2.32
N TYR A 93 1.99 3.22 -1.86
CA TYR A 93 1.49 4.57 -2.21
C TYR A 93 0.82 5.20 -1.01
N PRO A 94 0.68 6.54 -0.97
CA PRO A 94 -0.03 7.22 0.10
C PRO A 94 -1.44 6.64 0.26
N CYS A 95 -1.80 6.33 1.49
CA CYS A 95 -3.09 5.73 1.78
C CYS A 95 -4.24 6.74 1.67
N SER A 96 -5.46 6.25 1.55
CA SER A 96 -6.65 7.11 1.52
C SER A 96 -6.93 7.73 2.89
N LYS A 97 -7.56 8.91 2.90
CA LYS A 97 -8.08 9.50 4.14
C LYS A 97 -9.04 8.56 4.87
N ALA A 98 -9.86 7.79 4.14
CA ALA A 98 -10.77 6.81 4.73
C ALA A 98 -10.03 5.72 5.53
N LEU A 99 -8.85 5.28 5.04
CA LEU A 99 -8.01 4.32 5.76
C LEU A 99 -7.39 4.96 7.01
N LEU A 100 -6.90 6.20 6.93
CA LEU A 100 -6.37 6.93 8.09
C LEU A 100 -7.43 7.14 9.16
N ASP A 101 -8.63 7.59 8.76
CA ASP A 101 -9.77 7.75 9.67
C ASP A 101 -10.14 6.42 10.36
N ALA A 102 -10.04 5.30 9.64
CA ALA A 102 -10.26 3.98 10.20
C ALA A 102 -9.14 3.58 11.18
N CYS A 103 -7.87 3.84 10.84
CA CYS A 103 -6.74 3.61 11.73
C CYS A 103 -6.87 4.40 13.03
N ASP A 104 -7.25 5.67 12.92
CA ASP A 104 -7.45 6.54 14.08
C ASP A 104 -8.54 6.02 15.01
N ARG A 105 -9.69 5.57 14.47
CA ARG A 105 -10.82 5.07 15.25
C ARG A 105 -10.57 3.70 15.87
N VAL A 106 -9.83 2.83 15.16
CA VAL A 106 -9.57 1.45 15.60
C VAL A 106 -8.32 1.34 16.49
N GLY A 107 -7.45 2.35 16.47
CA GLY A 107 -6.17 2.31 17.18
C GLY A 107 -5.14 1.46 16.42
N MET A 108 -5.05 1.60 15.10
CA MET A 108 -4.01 1.00 14.26
C MET A 108 -2.95 2.04 13.92
N LEU A 109 -1.69 1.69 14.10
CA LEU A 109 -0.57 2.55 13.71
C LEU A 109 -0.34 2.46 12.20
N MET A 110 0.03 3.59 11.59
CA MET A 110 0.26 3.69 10.16
C MET A 110 1.67 4.19 9.85
N MET A 111 2.40 3.43 9.01
CA MET A 111 3.52 3.95 8.25
C MET A 111 3.01 4.30 6.87
N ASP A 112 2.85 5.59 6.55
CA ASP A 112 2.42 6.00 5.21
C ASP A 112 3.61 6.09 4.26
N GLU A 113 3.48 5.44 3.09
CA GLU A 113 4.56 5.31 2.12
C GLU A 113 4.26 6.10 0.87
N TYR A 114 5.28 6.82 0.37
CA TYR A 114 5.12 7.74 -0.73
C TYR A 114 4.95 7.01 -2.07
N VAL A 115 5.96 6.20 -2.49
CA VAL A 115 5.92 5.67 -3.85
C VAL A 115 6.74 4.38 -3.99
N ASP A 116 6.31 3.51 -4.90
CA ASP A 116 6.97 2.24 -5.19
C ASP A 116 8.20 2.38 -6.12
N VAL A 117 8.30 3.47 -6.88
CA VAL A 117 9.35 3.69 -7.89
C VAL A 117 9.90 5.10 -7.79
N TRP A 118 11.20 5.29 -8.13
CA TRP A 118 11.77 6.63 -8.26
C TRP A 118 12.01 6.97 -9.74
N TYR A 119 13.26 6.94 -10.23
CA TYR A 119 13.59 7.31 -11.62
C TYR A 119 14.00 6.12 -12.50
N ILE A 120 14.02 4.88 -11.95
CA ILE A 120 14.19 3.64 -12.71
C ILE A 120 12.84 2.93 -12.77
N HIS A 121 12.32 2.71 -13.97
CA HIS A 121 11.05 2.03 -14.14
C HIS A 121 11.09 0.57 -13.63
N LYS A 122 10.13 0.21 -12.80
CA LYS A 122 9.80 -1.20 -12.48
C LYS A 122 8.89 -1.79 -13.54
N THR A 123 7.97 -0.96 -14.08
CA THR A 123 7.06 -1.32 -15.16
C THR A 123 7.00 -0.17 -16.17
N LYS A 124 6.58 -0.45 -17.41
CA LYS A 124 6.55 0.55 -18.50
C LYS A 124 5.70 1.78 -18.19
N TYR A 125 4.63 1.64 -17.42
CA TYR A 125 3.62 2.68 -17.19
C TYR A 125 3.54 3.09 -15.71
N ASP A 126 4.63 2.97 -14.98
CA ASP A 126 4.70 3.41 -13.60
C ASP A 126 5.02 4.91 -13.46
N TYR A 127 5.12 5.37 -12.22
CA TYR A 127 5.27 6.79 -11.89
C TYR A 127 6.68 7.34 -12.08
N ALA A 128 7.68 6.52 -12.47
CA ALA A 128 9.09 6.92 -12.51
C ALA A 128 9.34 8.15 -13.40
N GLY A 129 8.61 8.27 -14.52
CA GLY A 129 8.72 9.41 -15.42
C GLY A 129 8.19 10.73 -14.86
N GLN A 130 7.40 10.71 -13.81
CA GLN A 130 6.76 11.89 -13.20
C GLN A 130 7.49 12.37 -11.93
N LEU A 131 8.21 11.48 -11.27
CA LEU A 131 8.77 11.72 -9.94
C LEU A 131 9.64 12.98 -9.87
N ALA A 132 10.48 13.22 -10.87
CA ALA A 132 11.42 14.35 -10.86
C ALA A 132 10.72 15.70 -10.71
N ASP A 133 9.54 15.83 -11.31
CA ASP A 133 8.77 17.08 -11.32
C ASP A 133 7.83 17.21 -10.12
N TRP A 134 7.35 16.10 -9.56
CA TRP A 134 6.24 16.10 -8.63
C TRP A 134 6.57 15.70 -7.20
N TRP A 135 7.70 15.04 -6.90
CA TRP A 135 7.96 14.46 -5.59
C TRP A 135 7.81 15.44 -4.40
N LYS A 136 8.15 16.72 -4.58
CA LYS A 136 7.98 17.71 -3.51
C LYS A 136 6.52 18.03 -3.23
N GLN A 137 5.73 18.20 -4.31
CA GLN A 137 4.29 18.45 -4.16
C GLN A 137 3.60 17.23 -3.56
N ASP A 138 3.92 16.04 -4.07
CA ASP A 138 3.33 14.79 -3.59
C ASP A 138 3.61 14.55 -2.11
N LEU A 139 4.87 14.74 -1.67
CA LEU A 139 5.24 14.61 -0.26
C LEU A 139 4.53 15.65 0.61
N LYS A 140 4.37 16.87 0.10
CA LYS A 140 3.62 17.91 0.80
C LYS A 140 2.15 17.52 0.94
N ASP A 141 1.52 17.06 -0.13
CA ASP A 141 0.11 16.66 -0.12
C ASP A 141 -0.12 15.43 0.80
N MET A 142 0.85 14.49 0.82
CA MET A 142 0.83 13.37 1.76
C MET A 142 0.87 13.87 3.21
N VAL A 143 1.81 14.76 3.55
CA VAL A 143 1.92 15.30 4.92
C VAL A 143 0.70 16.13 5.29
N ASP A 144 0.21 16.99 4.38
CA ASP A 144 -1.00 17.80 4.63
C ASP A 144 -2.21 16.92 4.96
N LYS A 145 -2.36 15.80 4.26
CA LYS A 145 -3.39 14.79 4.52
C LYS A 145 -3.19 14.10 5.88
N ASP A 146 -1.96 13.76 6.23
CA ASP A 146 -1.61 12.90 7.37
C ASP A 146 -1.49 13.64 8.70
N TYR A 147 -1.24 14.94 8.67
CA TYR A 147 -0.75 15.73 9.79
C TYR A 147 -1.59 15.59 11.07
N ASN A 148 -2.90 15.62 10.93
CA ASN A 148 -3.84 15.53 12.07
C ASN A 148 -4.17 14.10 12.50
N HIS A 149 -3.69 13.08 11.76
CA HIS A 149 -3.96 11.68 12.08
C HIS A 149 -2.99 11.15 13.14
N PRO A 150 -3.46 10.83 14.36
CA PRO A 150 -2.60 10.32 15.42
C PRO A 150 -2.08 8.91 15.12
N SER A 151 -2.73 8.16 14.25
CA SER A 151 -2.29 6.84 13.80
C SER A 151 -1.00 6.87 12.99
N VAL A 152 -0.74 7.95 12.23
CA VAL A 152 0.48 8.05 11.42
C VAL A 152 1.70 8.27 12.31
N ILE A 153 2.61 7.30 12.32
CA ILE A 153 3.78 7.30 13.20
C ILE A 153 5.10 7.47 12.47
N MET A 154 5.12 7.28 11.15
CA MET A 154 6.34 7.28 10.34
C MET A 154 5.99 7.51 8.87
N TYR A 155 6.91 8.12 8.11
CA TYR A 155 6.86 8.22 6.66
C TYR A 155 7.90 7.31 6.02
N SER A 156 7.56 6.71 4.87
CA SER A 156 8.48 5.96 4.02
C SER A 156 8.60 6.61 2.65
N THR A 157 9.84 6.85 2.18
CA THR A 157 10.08 7.54 0.91
C THR A 157 10.04 6.62 -0.30
N GLY A 158 10.01 5.31 -0.12
CA GLY A 158 9.96 4.37 -1.24
C GLY A 158 10.04 2.91 -0.84
N ASN A 159 9.66 2.04 -1.77
CA ASN A 159 9.70 0.60 -1.62
C ASN A 159 10.69 -0.03 -2.60
N GLU A 160 11.68 -0.76 -2.07
CA GLU A 160 12.63 -1.55 -2.87
C GLU A 160 13.20 -0.78 -4.07
N VAL A 161 13.49 0.52 -3.87
CA VAL A 161 13.99 1.41 -4.92
C VAL A 161 15.45 1.07 -5.22
N ALA A 162 15.69 0.55 -6.42
CA ALA A 162 17.04 0.10 -6.87
C ALA A 162 18.05 1.26 -6.93
N GLU A 163 17.57 2.49 -7.03
CA GLU A 163 18.35 3.71 -7.04
C GLU A 163 19.15 3.93 -5.78
N THR A 164 18.75 3.36 -4.65
CA THR A 164 19.50 3.41 -3.39
C THR A 164 20.87 2.71 -3.46
N ALA A 165 21.14 1.91 -4.51
CA ALA A 165 22.47 1.41 -4.86
C ALA A 165 23.38 2.47 -5.52
N GLN A 166 22.85 3.63 -5.89
CA GLN A 166 23.54 4.66 -6.66
C GLN A 166 23.73 5.94 -5.82
N LYS A 167 24.82 6.68 -6.05
CA LYS A 167 25.07 7.95 -5.36
C LYS A 167 23.94 8.96 -5.52
N LYS A 168 23.33 9.04 -6.73
CA LYS A 168 22.20 9.93 -7.01
C LYS A 168 20.97 9.52 -6.18
N GLY A 169 20.68 8.24 -6.06
CA GLY A 169 19.56 7.76 -5.26
C GLY A 169 19.75 7.97 -3.77
N ILE A 170 20.99 7.77 -3.26
CA ILE A 170 21.33 8.10 -1.87
C ILE A 170 21.14 9.60 -1.59
N ALA A 171 21.57 10.48 -2.51
CA ALA A 171 21.33 11.91 -2.39
C ALA A 171 19.84 12.25 -2.38
N LEU A 172 19.06 11.65 -3.30
CA LEU A 172 17.61 11.84 -3.36
C LEU A 172 16.91 11.37 -2.07
N THR A 173 17.36 10.25 -1.48
CA THR A 173 16.86 9.81 -0.16
C THR A 173 17.06 10.90 0.90
N GLY A 174 18.24 11.51 0.93
CA GLY A 174 18.54 12.62 1.83
C GLY A 174 17.67 13.85 1.58
N ASP A 175 17.49 14.22 0.32
CA ASP A 175 16.66 15.37 -0.07
C ASP A 175 15.18 15.15 0.33
N MET A 176 14.61 13.99 0.06
CA MET A 176 13.24 13.65 0.46
C MET A 176 13.08 13.64 1.99
N THR A 177 14.04 13.04 2.71
CA THR A 177 14.03 12.99 4.17
C THR A 177 14.08 14.39 4.78
N ASN A 178 14.98 15.24 4.31
CA ASN A 178 15.11 16.62 4.78
C ASN A 178 13.86 17.43 4.46
N TYR A 179 13.27 17.22 3.29
CA TYR A 179 12.03 17.90 2.91
C TYR A 179 10.87 17.48 3.79
N LEU A 180 10.66 16.18 4.04
CA LEU A 180 9.65 15.68 4.96
C LEU A 180 9.83 16.24 6.37
N HIS A 181 11.07 16.25 6.92
CA HIS A 181 11.33 16.85 8.22
C HIS A 181 11.12 18.36 8.26
N SER A 182 11.20 19.05 7.13
CA SER A 182 10.85 20.49 7.04
C SER A 182 9.33 20.73 7.10
N LEU A 183 8.54 19.75 6.69
CA LEU A 183 7.07 19.80 6.74
C LEU A 183 6.54 19.28 8.07
N ASP A 184 7.10 18.18 8.56
CA ASP A 184 6.73 17.53 9.82
C ASP A 184 7.97 17.00 10.54
N SER A 185 8.37 17.68 11.60
CA SER A 185 9.53 17.30 12.44
C SER A 185 9.16 16.28 13.53
N THR A 186 7.92 15.85 13.63
CA THR A 186 7.42 15.00 14.73
C THR A 186 7.45 13.50 14.40
N ARG A 187 7.59 13.16 13.12
CA ARG A 187 7.58 11.77 12.63
C ARG A 187 8.91 11.42 11.97
N PRO A 188 9.49 10.26 12.27
CA PRO A 188 10.70 9.80 11.58
C PRO A 188 10.39 9.41 10.13
N VAL A 189 11.45 9.41 9.33
CA VAL A 189 11.40 9.06 7.91
C VAL A 189 12.28 7.84 7.66
N THR A 190 11.79 6.90 6.88
CA THR A 190 12.52 5.71 6.43
C THR A 190 12.44 5.54 4.92
N CYS A 191 13.15 4.55 4.40
CA CYS A 191 13.07 4.11 3.01
C CYS A 191 13.11 2.59 2.98
N GLY A 192 12.22 1.97 2.23
CA GLY A 192 12.24 0.51 2.02
C GLY A 192 13.38 0.13 1.08
N ILE A 193 14.51 -0.36 1.63
CA ILE A 193 15.69 -0.75 0.88
C ILE A 193 15.75 -2.29 0.80
N ASN A 194 15.84 -2.83 -0.42
CA ASN A 194 16.15 -4.23 -0.64
C ASN A 194 17.66 -4.40 -0.88
N ILE A 195 18.38 -4.85 0.15
CA ILE A 195 19.85 -5.01 0.11
C ILE A 195 20.27 -5.98 -1.01
N PHE A 196 19.50 -7.04 -1.25
CA PHE A 196 19.80 -8.00 -2.31
C PHE A 196 19.65 -7.37 -3.71
N PHE A 197 18.61 -6.58 -3.94
CA PHE A 197 18.45 -5.85 -5.20
C PHE A 197 19.54 -4.81 -5.40
N ASN A 198 19.93 -4.11 -4.33
CA ASN A 198 21.05 -3.17 -4.37
C ASN A 198 22.38 -3.87 -4.70
N PHE A 199 22.63 -5.04 -4.13
CA PHE A 199 23.81 -5.83 -4.47
C PHE A 199 23.79 -6.25 -5.94
N LEU A 200 22.69 -6.80 -6.45
CA LEU A 200 22.56 -7.15 -7.87
C LEU A 200 22.76 -5.93 -8.78
N SER A 201 22.21 -4.77 -8.41
CA SER A 201 22.40 -3.53 -9.14
C SER A 201 23.86 -3.10 -9.17
N SER A 202 24.59 -3.25 -8.06
CA SER A 202 26.02 -2.85 -7.96
C SER A 202 26.94 -3.68 -8.83
N ILE A 203 26.58 -4.91 -9.15
CA ILE A 203 27.35 -5.82 -10.03
C ILE A 203 26.81 -5.85 -11.48
N GLY A 204 25.90 -4.92 -11.84
CA GLY A 204 25.36 -4.80 -13.19
C GLY A 204 24.24 -5.80 -13.52
N LEU A 205 23.77 -6.58 -12.54
CA LEU A 205 22.64 -7.52 -12.69
C LEU A 205 21.33 -6.94 -12.17
N GLY A 206 21.15 -5.62 -12.21
CA GLY A 206 19.97 -4.93 -11.69
C GLY A 206 18.64 -5.60 -12.06
N VAL A 207 17.76 -5.73 -11.08
CA VAL A 207 16.44 -6.37 -11.26
C VAL A 207 15.55 -5.50 -12.13
N TYR A 208 15.61 -4.19 -11.94
CA TYR A 208 14.82 -3.19 -12.64
C TYR A 208 15.70 -2.38 -13.61
N SER A 209 15.17 -2.06 -14.76
CA SER A 209 15.72 -1.11 -15.74
C SER A 209 14.64 -0.77 -16.77
N ASP A 210 14.77 0.36 -17.43
CA ASP A 210 13.83 0.81 -18.46
C ASP A 210 13.67 -0.22 -19.58
N ASP A 211 14.76 -0.81 -20.06
CA ASP A 211 14.76 -1.88 -21.07
C ASP A 211 13.98 -3.13 -20.60
N LYS A 212 14.09 -3.49 -19.32
CA LYS A 212 13.36 -4.65 -18.76
C LYS A 212 11.89 -4.33 -18.60
N ALA A 213 11.55 -3.12 -18.19
CA ALA A 213 10.17 -2.67 -18.07
C ALA A 213 9.45 -2.69 -19.43
N GLU A 214 10.10 -2.20 -20.49
CA GLU A 214 9.55 -2.26 -21.84
C GLU A 214 9.36 -3.70 -22.36
N LYS A 215 10.36 -4.57 -22.16
CA LYS A 215 10.25 -5.99 -22.56
C LYS A 215 9.14 -6.71 -21.80
N SER A 216 8.99 -6.44 -20.52
CA SER A 216 7.92 -7.01 -19.68
C SER A 216 6.54 -6.59 -20.18
N ALA A 217 6.34 -5.31 -20.48
CA ALA A 217 5.09 -4.78 -21.02
C ALA A 217 4.75 -5.41 -22.40
N GLY A 218 5.72 -5.48 -23.30
CA GLY A 218 5.53 -6.12 -24.61
C GLY A 218 5.13 -7.60 -24.50
N ASN A 219 5.66 -8.32 -23.52
CA ASN A 219 5.27 -9.70 -23.25
C ASN A 219 3.85 -9.80 -22.64
N ALA A 220 3.49 -8.89 -21.73
CA ALA A 220 2.15 -8.83 -21.15
C ALA A 220 1.09 -8.53 -22.22
N GLU A 221 1.35 -7.55 -23.11
CA GLU A 221 0.47 -7.23 -24.23
C GLU A 221 0.26 -8.41 -25.18
N LYS A 222 1.34 -9.12 -25.55
CA LYS A 222 1.28 -10.34 -26.37
C LYS A 222 0.46 -11.44 -25.68
N ASN A 223 0.68 -11.65 -24.39
CA ASN A 223 -0.07 -12.65 -23.62
C ASN A 223 -1.56 -12.29 -23.50
N ALA A 224 -1.89 -11.03 -23.31
CA ALA A 224 -3.26 -10.53 -23.27
C ALA A 224 -3.95 -10.70 -24.62
N ALA A 225 -3.28 -10.36 -25.74
CA ALA A 225 -3.81 -10.56 -27.09
C ALA A 225 -4.05 -12.05 -27.41
N GLN A 226 -3.12 -12.93 -26.98
CA GLN A 226 -3.29 -14.37 -27.14
C GLN A 226 -4.45 -14.94 -26.30
N ALA A 227 -4.64 -14.42 -25.08
CA ALA A 227 -5.74 -14.81 -24.22
C ALA A 227 -7.08 -14.35 -24.79
N ALA A 228 -7.16 -13.12 -25.31
CA ALA A 228 -8.34 -12.60 -25.99
C ALA A 228 -8.70 -13.43 -27.22
N GLY A 229 -7.74 -13.71 -28.10
CA GLY A 229 -7.94 -14.55 -29.29
C GLY A 229 -8.31 -16.01 -28.96
N LYS A 230 -7.85 -16.56 -27.82
CA LYS A 230 -8.30 -17.89 -27.36
C LYS A 230 -9.73 -17.84 -26.83
N ASN A 231 -10.12 -16.76 -26.15
CA ASN A 231 -11.48 -16.58 -25.66
C ASN A 231 -12.47 -16.37 -26.82
N GLU A 232 -12.13 -15.56 -27.83
CA GLU A 232 -12.96 -15.41 -29.04
C GLU A 232 -13.19 -16.75 -29.76
N LYS A 233 -12.12 -17.53 -29.98
CA LYS A 233 -12.23 -18.87 -30.58
C LYS A 233 -13.06 -19.83 -29.73
N LYS A 234 -13.05 -19.69 -28.39
CA LYS A 234 -13.84 -20.52 -27.48
C LYS A 234 -15.32 -20.10 -27.49
N VAL A 235 -15.61 -18.81 -27.58
CA VAL A 235 -16.97 -18.26 -27.69
C VAL A 235 -17.58 -18.66 -29.03
N VAL A 236 -16.86 -18.52 -30.15
CA VAL A 236 -17.30 -18.96 -31.49
C VAL A 236 -17.58 -20.46 -31.49
N LYS A 237 -16.67 -21.30 -31.01
CA LYS A 237 -16.89 -22.76 -30.89
C LYS A 237 -18.05 -23.14 -29.97
N SER A 238 -18.30 -22.39 -28.89
CA SER A 238 -19.45 -22.62 -28.02
C SER A 238 -20.74 -22.16 -28.66
N GLY A 239 -20.72 -21.04 -29.40
CA GLY A 239 -21.85 -20.56 -30.21
C GLY A 239 -22.24 -21.56 -31.31
N GLU A 240 -21.27 -22.06 -32.06
CA GLU A 240 -21.50 -23.12 -33.09
C GLU A 240 -22.05 -24.43 -32.49
N LYS A 241 -21.53 -24.87 -31.32
CA LYS A 241 -22.06 -26.03 -30.60
C LYS A 241 -23.47 -25.80 -30.07
N THR A 242 -23.82 -24.58 -29.66
CA THR A 242 -25.16 -24.23 -29.16
C THR A 242 -26.16 -24.17 -30.30
N VAL A 243 -25.76 -23.61 -31.45
CA VAL A 243 -26.60 -23.59 -32.65
C VAL A 243 -26.84 -25.00 -33.18
N ASN A 244 -25.80 -25.84 -33.27
CA ASN A 244 -25.92 -27.23 -33.72
C ASN A 244 -26.71 -28.09 -32.74
N LYS A 245 -26.66 -27.82 -31.42
CA LYS A 245 -27.39 -28.52 -30.38
C LYS A 245 -28.85 -28.08 -30.29
N ALA A 246 -29.17 -26.84 -30.66
CA ALA A 246 -30.54 -26.35 -30.75
C ALA A 246 -31.29 -26.92 -31.93
N THR A 247 -30.57 -27.28 -33.01
CA THR A 247 -31.16 -27.99 -34.19
C THR A 247 -31.34 -29.48 -33.97
N GLU A 248 -30.56 -30.12 -33.06
CA GLU A 248 -30.71 -31.55 -32.74
C GLU A 248 -31.61 -31.86 -31.55
N ASN A 249 -31.86 -30.94 -30.63
CA ASN A 249 -32.59 -31.18 -29.37
C ASN A 249 -34.03 -30.64 -29.33
N GLY A 250 -34.71 -30.67 -30.47
CA GLY A 250 -36.19 -30.63 -30.48
C GLY A 250 -36.85 -31.84 -29.84
N LYS A 251 -36.10 -32.78 -29.26
CA LYS A 251 -36.60 -33.97 -28.56
C LYS A 251 -35.64 -34.41 -27.46
N LYS A 252 -36.03 -34.19 -26.23
CA LYS A 252 -35.76 -34.88 -24.96
C LYS A 252 -35.25 -34.01 -23.78
N GLY A 253 -35.94 -34.01 -22.78
CA GLY A 253 -36.04 -34.02 -21.33
C GLY A 253 -34.88 -33.57 -20.47
N LEU A 254 -35.27 -32.86 -19.40
CA LEU A 254 -34.48 -32.36 -18.27
C LEU A 254 -33.61 -33.43 -17.58
N GLY A 255 -32.36 -33.04 -17.28
CA GLY A 255 -31.47 -33.77 -16.37
C GLY A 255 -30.52 -32.82 -15.64
N SER A 256 -30.48 -32.91 -14.31
CA SER A 256 -29.72 -32.07 -13.37
C SER A 256 -28.22 -32.22 -13.48
N THR A 257 -27.45 -31.11 -13.37
CA THR A 257 -25.98 -31.12 -13.30
C THR A 257 -25.47 -30.56 -11.96
N LYS A 258 -24.56 -31.32 -11.33
CA LYS A 258 -23.79 -30.94 -10.13
C LYS A 258 -22.74 -29.88 -10.45
N PRO A 259 -22.35 -29.00 -9.48
CA PRO A 259 -21.32 -27.95 -9.71
C PRO A 259 -19.91 -28.50 -9.65
N GLU A 260 -19.09 -28.08 -10.60
CA GLU A 260 -17.64 -28.35 -10.69
C GLU A 260 -16.82 -27.47 -9.74
N LYS A 261 -15.83 -28.07 -9.08
CA LYS A 261 -14.90 -27.39 -8.18
C LYS A 261 -13.90 -26.53 -8.94
N LYS A 262 -13.82 -25.23 -8.65
CA LYS A 262 -12.80 -24.30 -9.16
C LYS A 262 -11.45 -24.59 -8.51
N LYS A 263 -10.39 -24.75 -9.30
CA LYS A 263 -8.99 -24.79 -8.86
C LYS A 263 -8.50 -23.37 -8.54
N LYS A 264 -7.83 -23.20 -7.39
CA LYS A 264 -7.19 -21.94 -6.97
C LYS A 264 -5.98 -21.62 -7.85
N PRO A 265 -5.69 -20.34 -8.13
CA PRO A 265 -4.46 -19.95 -8.80
C PRO A 265 -3.27 -20.07 -7.85
N VAL A 266 -2.21 -20.72 -8.31
CA VAL A 266 -0.93 -20.84 -7.60
C VAL A 266 -0.07 -19.64 -7.99
N GLY A 267 0.35 -18.82 -7.04
CA GLY A 267 1.35 -17.77 -7.31
C GLY A 267 1.38 -16.56 -6.37
N SER A 268 0.31 -16.25 -5.63
CA SER A 268 0.29 -15.05 -4.78
C SER A 268 0.87 -15.25 -3.37
N GLU A 269 0.93 -16.48 -2.87
CA GLU A 269 1.37 -16.75 -1.50
C GLU A 269 2.90 -16.67 -1.32
N PHE A 270 3.68 -16.96 -2.36
CA PHE A 270 5.15 -16.94 -2.28
C PHE A 270 5.73 -15.53 -2.15
N TYR A 271 5.18 -14.56 -2.86
CA TYR A 271 5.63 -13.16 -2.81
C TYR A 271 5.27 -12.46 -1.49
N ASN A 272 4.12 -12.76 -0.94
CA ASN A 272 3.68 -12.19 0.35
C ASN A 272 4.55 -12.69 1.53
N THR A 273 4.99 -13.93 1.51
CA THR A 273 5.83 -14.51 2.57
C THR A 273 7.25 -13.92 2.54
N LEU A 274 7.81 -13.65 1.37
CA LEU A 274 9.16 -13.08 1.24
C LEU A 274 9.21 -11.60 1.64
N ALA A 275 8.18 -10.82 1.29
CA ALA A 275 8.06 -9.40 1.66
C ALA A 275 7.87 -9.23 3.18
N CYS A 276 7.12 -10.11 3.83
CA CYS A 276 6.97 -10.13 5.29
C CYS A 276 8.27 -10.47 6.03
N LEU A 277 9.06 -11.43 5.52
CA LEU A 277 10.33 -11.82 6.14
C LEU A 277 11.39 -10.72 6.09
N VAL A 278 11.42 -9.91 5.03
CA VAL A 278 12.36 -8.77 4.90
C VAL A 278 11.92 -7.61 5.78
N GLY A 279 10.62 -7.33 5.90
CA GLY A 279 10.08 -6.32 6.81
C GLY A 279 10.38 -6.63 8.28
N ASP A 280 10.23 -7.91 8.70
CA ASP A 280 10.52 -8.36 10.06
C ASP A 280 12.01 -8.27 10.44
N TYR A 281 12.92 -8.40 9.49
CA TYR A 281 14.35 -8.32 9.74
C TYR A 281 14.79 -6.88 10.08
N PHE A 282 14.24 -5.87 9.39
CA PHE A 282 14.56 -4.46 9.65
C PHE A 282 13.93 -3.92 10.94
N MET A 283 12.81 -4.48 11.36
CA MET A 283 12.17 -4.11 12.62
C MET A 283 12.87 -4.69 13.88
N LYS A 284 13.78 -5.67 13.67
CA LYS A 284 14.56 -6.28 14.77
C LYS A 284 15.97 -5.70 14.94
N CYS A 285 16.45 -4.93 13.98
CA CYS A 285 17.83 -4.39 13.96
C CYS A 285 17.92 -2.86 14.14
N GLY A 286 16.80 -2.18 14.45
CA GLY A 286 16.74 -0.72 14.76
C GLY A 286 16.80 -0.43 16.24
#